data_2276662984330b2ad283fbba1574510f
#
_entry.id   2276662984330b2ad283fbba1574510f
#
_cell.length_a   1.000
_cell.length_b   1.000
_cell.length_c   1.000
_cell.angle_alpha   90.00
_cell.angle_beta   90.00
_cell.angle_gamma   90.00
#
_symmetry.space_group_name_H-M   'P 1'
#
loop_
_entity.id
_entity.type
_entity.pdbx_description
1 polymer ?
#
loop_
_entity_poly.entity_id
_entity_poly.type
_entity_poly.pdbx_seq_one_letter_code
_entity_poly.pdbx_strand_id
1 'polypeptide(L)'
;MFKSTLSKPWWSILQQTFKQRRAPRHLSTLSDNLQTLHNAVLKEQPARLELSSQADTLWKTPNLAKSFAAISQRHNDYHRIQSETNDLLSMQTDLGIETTPEEATWIQNELESLENELDILLNTILFNQPSDTRDCWIELSAGAGGDDAMDFTEMLSTMYLKWGERHNFTVSLEDVSHGDVAGYRTARLSVSGDFSTGWLCSEVGIHRLIRNSPFNKSNTRETSFARVDLIPKVSVEEIKTTLIAITPEDVEIQTYKSGGKGGQHANTTDSAVRMTHIETGTVATSSKERSQHANKKHCFSLLRGKLLLMQENHEKDKKNEMHSKREAITFGSHFRTYQLSTGMLKDNRSGYECSDPGRVLNGDGLQDVLISGLHCRKNVL
;
A
#
# COMPACT_ATOMS: atom_id res chain seq x y z
N MET A 1 36.87 -10.02 -26.98
CA MET A 1 36.99 -10.47 -25.57
C MET A 1 37.15 -9.26 -24.67
N PHE A 2 36.06 -8.64 -24.23
CA PHE A 2 36.08 -7.65 -23.15
C PHE A 2 35.28 -8.28 -21.99
N LYS A 3 36.00 -8.82 -21.00
CA LYS A 3 35.45 -9.13 -19.71
C LYS A 3 35.17 -7.80 -19.00
N SER A 4 33.89 -7.42 -18.93
CA SER A 4 33.46 -6.38 -18.04
C SER A 4 33.63 -6.87 -16.62
N THR A 5 34.63 -6.35 -15.94
CA THR A 5 34.73 -6.39 -14.47
C THR A 5 33.49 -5.72 -13.91
N LEU A 6 32.51 -6.53 -13.47
CA LEU A 6 31.39 -6.07 -12.68
C LEU A 6 31.95 -5.48 -11.38
N SER A 7 32.21 -4.19 -11.38
CA SER A 7 32.44 -3.43 -10.14
C SER A 7 31.21 -3.64 -9.23
N LYS A 8 31.48 -3.96 -7.97
CA LYS A 8 30.40 -4.09 -6.96
C LYS A 8 29.49 -2.88 -7.10
N PRO A 9 28.18 -3.06 -7.10
CA PRO A 9 27.26 -1.94 -7.22
C PRO A 9 27.58 -0.93 -6.12
N TRP A 10 27.73 0.34 -6.47
CA TRP A 10 28.17 1.44 -5.62
C TRP A 10 27.39 1.54 -4.29
N TRP A 11 26.11 1.16 -4.27
CA TRP A 11 25.31 1.09 -3.06
C TRP A 11 25.83 0.07 -2.02
N SER A 12 26.53 -0.99 -2.44
CA SER A 12 27.16 -1.95 -1.51
C SER A 12 28.37 -1.32 -0.80
N ILE A 13 28.99 -0.34 -1.44
CA ILE A 13 30.07 0.48 -0.85
C ILE A 13 29.46 1.43 0.18
N LEU A 14 28.34 2.08 -0.15
CA LEU A 14 27.56 2.91 0.77
C LEU A 14 27.13 2.11 2.01
N GLN A 15 26.51 0.93 1.85
CA GLN A 15 26.12 0.11 2.98
C GLN A 15 27.30 -0.32 3.87
N GLN A 16 28.47 -0.57 3.31
CA GLN A 16 29.67 -0.87 4.09
C GLN A 16 30.17 0.36 4.88
N THR A 17 30.15 1.52 4.27
CA THR A 17 30.56 2.78 4.91
C THR A 17 29.59 3.14 6.06
N PHE A 18 28.30 2.91 5.88
CA PHE A 18 27.27 3.18 6.89
C PHE A 18 27.26 2.17 8.04
N LYS A 19 27.57 0.91 7.79
CA LYS A 19 27.69 -0.12 8.85
C LYS A 19 28.89 0.11 9.77
N GLN A 20 29.96 0.75 9.28
CA GLN A 20 31.16 1.00 10.08
C GLN A 20 31.08 2.27 10.96
N ARG A 21 30.21 3.20 10.61
CA ARG A 21 29.94 4.40 11.43
C ARG A 21 28.48 4.34 11.85
N ARG A 22 28.14 4.61 13.11
CA ARG A 22 26.77 4.82 13.60
C ARG A 22 26.17 6.01 12.83
N ALA A 23 25.75 5.77 11.58
CA ALA A 23 25.17 6.79 10.72
C ALA A 23 23.81 7.26 11.27
N PRO A 24 23.47 8.55 11.17
CA PRO A 24 22.13 9.02 11.50
C PRO A 24 21.09 8.28 10.66
N ARG A 25 19.89 8.10 11.21
CA ARG A 25 18.79 7.31 10.59
C ARG A 25 18.47 7.75 9.15
N HIS A 26 18.58 9.03 8.84
CA HIS A 26 18.34 9.60 7.51
C HIS A 26 19.22 9.00 6.40
N LEU A 27 20.48 8.72 6.65
CA LEU A 27 21.39 8.16 5.63
C LEU A 27 21.10 6.70 5.27
N SER A 28 20.49 5.92 6.20
CA SER A 28 20.06 4.55 5.89
C SER A 28 18.80 4.56 5.00
N THR A 29 17.86 5.47 5.23
CA THR A 29 16.64 5.62 4.40
C THR A 29 16.98 6.09 3.00
N LEU A 30 17.89 7.06 2.84
CA LEU A 30 18.36 7.51 1.53
C LEU A 30 18.97 6.36 0.71
N SER A 31 19.82 5.53 1.33
CA SER A 31 20.45 4.37 0.66
C SER A 31 19.40 3.35 0.20
N ASP A 32 18.41 3.05 1.06
CA ASP A 32 17.37 2.08 0.76
C ASP A 32 16.41 2.60 -0.33
N ASN A 33 16.06 3.88 -0.29
CA ASN A 33 15.25 4.55 -1.29
C ASN A 33 15.98 4.61 -2.65
N LEU A 34 17.28 4.93 -2.67
CA LEU A 34 18.10 4.90 -3.89
C LEU A 34 18.20 3.50 -4.49
N GLN A 35 18.33 2.46 -3.67
CA GLN A 35 18.32 1.07 -4.14
C GLN A 35 16.97 0.69 -4.73
N THR A 36 15.89 1.08 -4.09
CA THR A 36 14.53 0.86 -4.55
C THR A 36 14.29 1.54 -5.90
N LEU A 37 14.72 2.80 -6.02
CA LEU A 37 14.64 3.56 -7.26
C LEU A 37 15.48 2.96 -8.37
N HIS A 38 16.71 2.55 -8.06
CA HIS A 38 17.59 1.87 -9.02
C HIS A 38 16.92 0.63 -9.62
N ASN A 39 16.35 -0.23 -8.77
CA ASN A 39 15.65 -1.42 -9.20
C ASN A 39 14.41 -1.09 -10.05
N ALA A 40 13.69 -0.01 -9.70
CA ALA A 40 12.52 0.43 -10.46
C ALA A 40 12.91 0.98 -11.85
N VAL A 41 13.96 1.78 -11.94
CA VAL A 41 14.49 2.35 -13.19
C VAL A 41 15.06 1.26 -14.10
N LEU A 42 15.76 0.28 -13.54
CA LEU A 42 16.26 -0.87 -14.32
C LEU A 42 15.14 -1.67 -14.98
N LYS A 43 13.99 -1.79 -14.33
CA LYS A 43 12.81 -2.46 -14.91
C LYS A 43 12.17 -1.66 -16.05
N GLU A 44 12.28 -0.34 -16.06
CA GLU A 44 11.79 0.52 -17.14
C GLU A 44 12.76 0.58 -18.35
N GLN A 45 14.02 0.18 -18.19
CA GLN A 45 15.02 0.22 -19.26
C GLN A 45 14.64 -0.55 -20.54
N PRO A 46 14.09 -1.78 -20.49
CA PRO A 46 13.68 -2.50 -21.70
C PRO A 46 12.62 -1.75 -22.49
N ALA A 47 11.60 -1.21 -21.80
CA ALA A 47 10.53 -0.41 -22.44
C ALA A 47 11.09 0.88 -23.07
N ARG A 48 12.04 1.54 -22.41
CA ARG A 48 12.74 2.71 -22.96
C ARG A 48 13.52 2.38 -24.22
N LEU A 49 14.26 1.27 -24.23
CA LEU A 49 15.04 0.84 -25.36
C LEU A 49 14.13 0.45 -26.54
N GLU A 50 13.04 -0.24 -26.29
CA GLU A 50 12.06 -0.61 -27.30
C GLU A 50 11.42 0.65 -27.92
N LEU A 51 10.97 1.59 -27.10
CA LEU A 51 10.43 2.86 -27.58
C LEU A 51 11.46 3.70 -28.33
N SER A 52 12.72 3.71 -27.90
CA SER A 52 13.81 4.41 -28.59
C SER A 52 14.12 3.80 -29.97
N SER A 53 13.96 2.48 -30.12
CA SER A 53 14.15 1.81 -31.42
C SER A 53 13.04 2.14 -32.43
N GLN A 54 11.89 2.61 -31.94
CA GLN A 54 10.74 3.01 -32.76
C GLN A 54 10.69 4.54 -33.02
N ALA A 55 11.82 5.23 -33.01
CA ALA A 55 11.93 6.69 -33.09
C ALA A 55 11.11 7.31 -34.25
N ASP A 56 11.06 6.65 -35.41
CA ASP A 56 10.29 7.14 -36.58
C ASP A 56 8.77 7.12 -36.40
N THR A 57 8.27 6.28 -35.47
CA THR A 57 6.85 6.13 -35.17
C THR A 57 6.41 6.94 -33.94
N LEU A 58 7.35 7.27 -33.05
CA LEU A 58 7.08 8.03 -31.82
C LEU A 58 6.43 9.38 -32.10
N TRP A 59 6.91 10.10 -33.14
CA TRP A 59 6.38 11.42 -33.51
C TRP A 59 5.01 11.37 -34.17
N LYS A 60 4.57 10.20 -34.66
CA LYS A 60 3.25 10.00 -35.28
C LYS A 60 2.16 9.69 -34.25
N THR A 61 2.54 9.26 -33.03
CA THR A 61 1.61 8.86 -31.97
C THR A 61 1.86 9.68 -30.71
N PRO A 62 1.05 10.74 -30.42
CA PRO A 62 1.27 11.66 -29.31
C PRO A 62 1.35 10.98 -27.93
N ASN A 63 0.60 9.89 -27.75
CA ASN A 63 0.58 9.15 -26.49
C ASN A 63 1.89 8.39 -26.23
N LEU A 64 2.47 7.77 -27.29
CA LEU A 64 3.77 7.08 -27.17
C LEU A 64 4.91 8.08 -26.94
N ALA A 65 4.87 9.24 -27.59
CA ALA A 65 5.85 10.30 -27.38
C ALA A 65 5.82 10.81 -25.92
N LYS A 66 4.62 11.01 -25.35
CA LYS A 66 4.47 11.40 -23.94
C LYS A 66 5.01 10.33 -22.98
N SER A 67 4.70 9.06 -23.23
CA SER A 67 5.20 7.96 -22.40
C SER A 67 6.72 7.85 -22.45
N PHE A 68 7.31 7.97 -23.63
CA PHE A 68 8.77 7.96 -23.80
C PHE A 68 9.44 9.16 -23.11
N ALA A 69 8.87 10.36 -23.24
CA ALA A 69 9.36 11.55 -22.58
C ALA A 69 9.33 11.40 -21.05
N ALA A 70 8.21 10.89 -20.51
CA ALA A 70 8.07 10.65 -19.08
C ALA A 70 9.10 9.61 -18.54
N ILE A 71 9.29 8.49 -19.23
CA ILE A 71 10.29 7.46 -18.84
C ILE A 71 11.71 8.05 -18.92
N SER A 72 12.01 8.79 -20.00
CA SER A 72 13.34 9.40 -20.17
C SER A 72 13.62 10.47 -19.12
N GLN A 73 12.63 11.28 -18.76
CA GLN A 73 12.75 12.28 -17.70
C GLN A 73 13.07 11.62 -16.36
N ARG A 74 12.30 10.60 -15.94
CA ARG A 74 12.55 9.87 -14.71
C ARG A 74 13.94 9.25 -14.65
N HIS A 75 14.42 8.74 -15.77
CA HIS A 75 15.76 8.16 -15.86
C HIS A 75 16.86 9.23 -15.70
N ASN A 76 16.67 10.41 -16.30
CA ASN A 76 17.59 11.52 -16.15
C ASN A 76 17.61 12.06 -14.71
N ASP A 77 16.43 12.22 -14.10
CA ASP A 77 16.30 12.68 -12.72
C ASP A 77 16.96 11.70 -11.75
N TYR A 78 16.79 10.40 -11.97
CA TYR A 78 17.50 9.38 -11.19
C TYR A 78 19.01 9.51 -11.27
N HIS A 79 19.59 9.66 -12.47
CA HIS A 79 21.03 9.80 -12.64
C HIS A 79 21.57 11.10 -12.06
N ARG A 80 20.78 12.18 -12.14
CA ARG A 80 21.14 13.46 -11.51
C ARG A 80 21.21 13.29 -10.00
N ILE A 81 20.16 12.81 -9.36
CA ILE A 81 20.12 12.60 -7.91
C ILE A 81 21.23 11.64 -7.47
N GLN A 82 21.49 10.59 -8.23
CA GLN A 82 22.58 9.65 -7.97
C GLN A 82 23.95 10.33 -7.98
N SER A 83 24.22 11.18 -8.98
CA SER A 83 25.48 11.91 -9.10
C SER A 83 25.64 12.90 -7.94
N GLU A 84 24.65 13.73 -7.68
CA GLU A 84 24.65 14.73 -6.61
C GLU A 84 24.82 14.08 -5.23
N THR A 85 24.18 12.95 -4.98
CA THR A 85 24.36 12.20 -3.72
C THR A 85 25.78 11.68 -3.57
N ASN A 86 26.38 11.15 -4.65
CA ASN A 86 27.77 10.67 -4.61
C ASN A 86 28.76 11.82 -4.38
N ASP A 87 28.51 12.97 -5.02
CA ASP A 87 29.38 14.15 -4.87
C ASP A 87 29.34 14.69 -3.43
N LEU A 88 28.15 14.78 -2.81
CA LEU A 88 28.02 15.19 -1.41
C LEU A 88 28.67 14.20 -0.44
N LEU A 89 28.54 12.90 -0.69
CA LEU A 89 29.18 11.87 0.13
C LEU A 89 30.71 11.89 -0.02
N SER A 90 31.23 12.16 -1.22
CA SER A 90 32.67 12.33 -1.44
C SER A 90 33.19 13.58 -0.70
N MET A 91 32.47 14.69 -0.79
CA MET A 91 32.78 15.89 0.00
C MET A 91 32.81 15.62 1.49
N GLN A 92 31.82 14.88 2.01
CA GLN A 92 31.80 14.53 3.44
C GLN A 92 32.96 13.61 3.84
N THR A 93 33.44 12.75 2.94
CA THR A 93 34.60 11.88 3.21
C THR A 93 35.92 12.63 3.12
N ASP A 94 36.05 13.56 2.17
CA ASP A 94 37.28 14.34 1.92
C ASP A 94 37.51 15.42 2.98
N LEU A 95 36.42 16.05 3.48
CA LEU A 95 36.48 17.06 4.55
C LEU A 95 36.86 16.47 5.92
N GLY A 96 36.67 15.19 6.17
CA GLY A 96 37.15 14.44 7.33
C GLY A 96 36.80 15.04 8.69
N ILE A 97 37.82 15.21 9.56
CA ILE A 97 37.65 15.67 10.96
C ILE A 97 37.64 17.22 11.05
N GLU A 98 37.98 17.93 9.99
CA GLU A 98 38.12 19.40 9.98
C GLU A 98 36.87 20.15 9.46
N THR A 99 35.74 19.50 9.33
CA THR A 99 34.49 20.16 8.90
C THR A 99 34.03 21.21 9.90
N THR A 100 33.80 22.43 9.41
CA THR A 100 33.18 23.48 10.23
C THR A 100 31.71 23.12 10.50
N PRO A 101 31.13 23.57 11.64
CA PRO A 101 29.71 23.31 11.94
C PRO A 101 28.77 23.82 10.84
N GLU A 102 29.15 24.89 10.13
CA GLU A 102 28.36 25.47 9.05
C GLU A 102 28.36 24.60 7.79
N GLU A 103 29.49 24.03 7.40
CA GLU A 103 29.62 23.10 6.28
C GLU A 103 28.87 21.78 6.55
N ALA A 104 28.97 21.30 7.78
CA ALA A 104 28.22 20.09 8.17
C ALA A 104 26.71 20.30 8.10
N THR A 105 26.20 21.46 8.53
CA THR A 105 24.77 21.79 8.44
C THR A 105 24.31 21.99 6.99
N TRP A 106 25.17 22.60 6.13
CA TRP A 106 24.85 22.75 4.72
C TRP A 106 24.74 21.40 4.01
N ILE A 107 25.71 20.50 4.20
CA ILE A 107 25.68 19.14 3.62
C ILE A 107 24.41 18.40 4.09
N GLN A 108 24.04 18.54 5.36
CA GLN A 108 22.85 17.88 5.90
C GLN A 108 21.57 18.41 5.27
N ASN A 109 21.44 19.72 5.09
CA ASN A 109 20.26 20.33 4.45
C ASN A 109 20.16 19.91 2.98
N GLU A 110 21.28 19.81 2.26
CA GLU A 110 21.30 19.37 0.87
C GLU A 110 20.93 17.89 0.73
N LEU A 111 21.42 17.03 1.62
CA LEU A 111 21.01 15.63 1.66
C LEU A 111 19.51 15.46 1.95
N GLU A 112 18.95 16.26 2.85
CA GLU A 112 17.51 16.26 3.14
C GLU A 112 16.68 16.73 1.93
N SER A 113 17.18 17.72 1.18
CA SER A 113 16.56 18.16 -0.07
C SER A 113 16.56 17.06 -1.13
N LEU A 114 17.68 16.36 -1.31
CA LEU A 114 17.78 15.23 -2.24
C LEU A 114 16.91 14.04 -1.80
N GLU A 115 16.77 13.80 -0.50
CA GLU A 115 15.88 12.77 0.03
C GLU A 115 14.41 13.07 -0.34
N ASN A 116 13.96 14.32 -0.21
CA ASN A 116 12.63 14.74 -0.61
C ASN A 116 12.41 14.60 -2.13
N GLU A 117 13.39 14.99 -2.96
CA GLU A 117 13.30 14.81 -4.42
C GLU A 117 13.25 13.32 -4.80
N LEU A 118 14.02 12.49 -4.12
CA LEU A 118 14.04 11.05 -4.30
C LEU A 118 12.68 10.42 -3.97
N ASP A 119 12.06 10.83 -2.87
CA ASP A 119 10.74 10.34 -2.45
C ASP A 119 9.66 10.73 -3.46
N ILE A 120 9.69 11.96 -3.99
CA ILE A 120 8.78 12.40 -5.05
C ILE A 120 8.96 11.55 -6.31
N LEU A 121 10.20 11.29 -6.71
CA LEU A 121 10.49 10.49 -7.90
C LEU A 121 10.06 9.03 -7.71
N LEU A 122 10.34 8.44 -6.54
CA LEU A 122 9.88 7.10 -6.17
C LEU A 122 8.36 6.98 -6.25
N ASN A 123 7.66 7.92 -5.64
CA ASN A 123 6.20 7.94 -5.66
C ASN A 123 5.66 8.04 -7.10
N THR A 124 6.26 8.88 -7.94
CA THR A 124 5.86 9.00 -9.34
C THR A 124 6.08 7.70 -10.14
N ILE A 125 7.13 6.96 -9.81
CA ILE A 125 7.44 5.69 -10.47
C ILE A 125 6.57 4.55 -9.93
N LEU A 126 6.37 4.48 -8.62
CA LEU A 126 5.61 3.40 -7.98
C LEU A 126 4.10 3.52 -8.21
N PHE A 127 3.58 4.74 -8.22
CA PHE A 127 2.14 5.03 -8.25
C PHE A 127 1.73 5.69 -9.56
N ASN A 128 1.33 4.87 -10.53
CA ASN A 128 0.97 5.32 -11.87
C ASN A 128 -0.53 5.15 -12.20
N GLN A 129 -1.33 4.62 -11.28
CA GLN A 129 -2.76 4.47 -11.49
C GLN A 129 -3.52 5.67 -10.93
N PRO A 130 -4.63 6.08 -11.58
CA PRO A 130 -5.43 7.21 -11.10
C PRO A 130 -6.01 7.05 -9.70
N SER A 131 -6.18 5.79 -9.25
CA SER A 131 -6.63 5.46 -7.90
C SER A 131 -5.54 5.59 -6.84
N ASP A 132 -4.26 5.52 -7.22
CA ASP A 132 -3.15 5.43 -6.27
C ASP A 132 -2.98 6.70 -5.42
N THR A 133 -3.33 7.87 -5.97
CA THR A 133 -3.23 9.17 -5.28
C THR A 133 -4.35 9.44 -4.28
N ARG A 134 -5.37 8.56 -4.23
CA ARG A 134 -6.55 8.78 -3.41
C ARG A 134 -6.36 8.29 -1.99
N ASP A 135 -7.07 8.92 -1.08
CA ASP A 135 -7.36 8.35 0.24
C ASP A 135 -8.12 7.04 0.11
N CYS A 136 -8.05 6.18 1.11
CA CYS A 136 -8.71 4.89 1.07
C CYS A 136 -9.34 4.48 2.39
N TRP A 137 -10.18 3.45 2.32
CA TRP A 137 -10.60 2.64 3.45
C TRP A 137 -9.99 1.26 3.33
N ILE A 138 -9.49 0.76 4.46
CA ILE A 138 -9.13 -0.65 4.63
C ILE A 138 -10.30 -1.34 5.32
N GLU A 139 -10.89 -2.34 4.69
CA GLU A 139 -11.87 -3.22 5.32
C GLU A 139 -11.18 -4.53 5.71
N LEU A 140 -11.24 -4.84 7.00
CA LEU A 140 -10.72 -6.07 7.57
C LEU A 140 -11.89 -6.96 7.95
N SER A 141 -11.82 -8.22 7.64
CA SER A 141 -12.86 -9.20 8.02
C SER A 141 -12.22 -10.51 8.47
N ALA A 142 -12.66 -11.00 9.62
CA ALA A 142 -12.26 -12.30 10.14
C ALA A 142 -12.76 -13.41 9.23
N GLY A 143 -11.86 -14.32 8.88
CA GLY A 143 -12.15 -15.52 8.12
C GLY A 143 -12.32 -16.76 8.99
N ALA A 144 -11.88 -17.92 8.48
CA ALA A 144 -11.88 -19.16 9.26
C ALA A 144 -10.87 -19.09 10.41
N GLY A 145 -11.26 -19.57 11.61
CA GLY A 145 -10.42 -19.58 12.81
C GLY A 145 -11.13 -19.11 14.09
N GLY A 146 -12.44 -18.77 14.02
CA GLY A 146 -13.24 -18.39 15.19
C GLY A 146 -12.67 -17.17 15.93
N ASP A 147 -12.58 -17.25 17.26
CA ASP A 147 -12.09 -16.17 18.12
C ASP A 147 -10.64 -15.77 17.79
N ASP A 148 -9.82 -16.74 17.40
CA ASP A 148 -8.42 -16.47 16.99
C ASP A 148 -8.32 -15.67 15.69
N ALA A 149 -9.26 -15.86 14.75
CA ALA A 149 -9.34 -15.06 13.54
C ALA A 149 -9.82 -13.62 13.83
N MET A 150 -10.72 -13.45 14.80
CA MET A 150 -11.19 -12.12 15.23
C MET A 150 -10.07 -11.34 15.95
N ASP A 151 -9.29 -11.99 16.79
CA ASP A 151 -8.10 -11.40 17.42
C ASP A 151 -7.03 -11.03 16.37
N PHE A 152 -6.82 -11.91 15.38
CA PHE A 152 -5.91 -11.60 14.28
C PHE A 152 -6.36 -10.37 13.48
N THR A 153 -7.65 -10.18 13.28
CA THR A 153 -8.21 -8.98 12.62
C THR A 153 -7.91 -7.71 13.44
N GLU A 154 -7.98 -7.78 14.77
CA GLU A 154 -7.57 -6.68 15.65
C GLU A 154 -6.08 -6.41 15.59
N MET A 155 -5.24 -7.46 15.53
CA MET A 155 -3.79 -7.33 15.35
C MET A 155 -3.45 -6.62 14.03
N LEU A 156 -4.10 -6.97 12.92
CA LEU A 156 -3.93 -6.30 11.63
C LEU A 156 -4.37 -4.84 11.68
N SER A 157 -5.50 -4.55 12.32
CA SER A 157 -5.97 -3.18 12.54
C SER A 157 -4.93 -2.34 13.28
N THR A 158 -4.38 -2.88 14.36
CA THR A 158 -3.32 -2.25 15.15
C THR A 158 -2.04 -2.04 14.33
N MET A 159 -1.68 -3.00 13.48
CA MET A 159 -0.53 -2.91 12.58
C MET A 159 -0.66 -1.71 11.63
N TYR A 160 -1.81 -1.53 10.98
CA TYR A 160 -2.03 -0.41 10.05
C TYR A 160 -2.11 0.93 10.77
N LEU A 161 -2.71 1.01 11.97
CA LEU A 161 -2.74 2.23 12.78
C LEU A 161 -1.31 2.69 13.12
N LYS A 162 -0.50 1.80 13.68
CA LYS A 162 0.88 2.12 14.07
C LYS A 162 1.79 2.43 12.87
N TRP A 163 1.59 1.73 11.75
CA TRP A 163 2.32 2.03 10.52
C TRP A 163 1.99 3.45 10.03
N GLY A 164 0.70 3.82 10.02
CA GLY A 164 0.27 5.13 9.59
C GLY A 164 0.85 6.26 10.44
N GLU A 165 0.83 6.12 11.77
CA GLU A 165 1.43 7.09 12.70
C GLU A 165 2.92 7.35 12.42
N ARG A 166 3.67 6.31 12.00
CA ARG A 166 5.11 6.41 11.73
C ARG A 166 5.46 6.99 10.36
N HIS A 167 4.56 6.86 9.41
CA HIS A 167 4.77 7.27 8.01
C HIS A 167 3.95 8.49 7.60
N ASN A 168 3.54 9.31 8.57
CA ASN A 168 2.81 10.56 8.36
C ASN A 168 1.44 10.38 7.67
N PHE A 169 0.84 9.18 7.76
CA PHE A 169 -0.54 8.96 7.34
C PHE A 169 -1.50 9.22 8.50
N THR A 170 -2.62 9.83 8.20
CA THR A 170 -3.71 9.92 9.18
C THR A 170 -4.56 8.67 9.08
N VAL A 171 -4.42 7.77 10.05
CA VAL A 171 -5.21 6.52 10.12
C VAL A 171 -6.18 6.59 11.28
N SER A 172 -7.45 6.32 11.03
CA SER A 172 -8.49 6.29 12.06
C SER A 172 -9.40 5.09 11.91
N LEU A 173 -9.75 4.48 13.02
CA LEU A 173 -10.71 3.40 13.09
C LEU A 173 -12.13 3.99 13.04
N GLU A 174 -12.90 3.66 12.00
CA GLU A 174 -14.21 4.27 11.75
C GLU A 174 -15.37 3.38 12.17
N ASP A 175 -15.33 2.12 11.84
CA ASP A 175 -16.41 1.17 12.08
C ASP A 175 -15.85 -0.17 12.55
N VAL A 176 -16.41 -0.71 13.63
CA VAL A 176 -15.94 -1.96 14.24
C VAL A 176 -17.12 -2.81 14.66
N SER A 177 -17.10 -4.06 14.24
CA SER A 177 -17.95 -5.10 14.80
C SER A 177 -17.09 -6.01 15.68
N HIS A 178 -17.32 -5.95 16.98
CA HIS A 178 -16.60 -6.77 17.94
C HIS A 178 -16.94 -8.26 17.83
N GLY A 179 -15.97 -9.10 18.13
CA GLY A 179 -16.19 -10.53 18.38
C GLY A 179 -16.91 -10.78 19.71
N ASP A 180 -17.39 -11.99 19.87
CA ASP A 180 -18.15 -12.36 21.09
C ASP A 180 -17.21 -12.50 22.30
N VAL A 181 -15.98 -12.96 22.12
CA VAL A 181 -14.97 -13.19 23.17
C VAL A 181 -13.87 -12.15 23.10
N ALA A 182 -13.27 -11.95 21.92
CA ALA A 182 -12.16 -11.03 21.69
C ALA A 182 -12.09 -10.59 20.23
N GLY A 183 -11.32 -9.53 19.96
CA GLY A 183 -11.00 -9.10 18.61
C GLY A 183 -12.17 -8.48 17.85
N TYR A 184 -11.97 -8.35 16.54
CA TYR A 184 -12.92 -7.75 15.62
C TYR A 184 -13.41 -8.76 14.60
N ARG A 185 -14.75 -8.86 14.45
CA ARG A 185 -15.35 -9.62 13.35
C ARG A 185 -15.14 -8.88 12.03
N THR A 186 -15.34 -7.59 12.05
CA THR A 186 -15.03 -6.67 10.95
C THR A 186 -14.51 -5.36 11.50
N ALA A 187 -13.54 -4.73 10.81
CA ALA A 187 -13.07 -3.40 11.15
C ALA A 187 -12.84 -2.60 9.86
N ARG A 188 -13.14 -1.31 9.90
CA ARG A 188 -12.87 -0.37 8.81
C ARG A 188 -11.99 0.76 9.31
N LEU A 189 -10.85 0.91 8.66
CA LEU A 189 -9.93 2.01 8.91
C LEU A 189 -10.00 3.00 7.74
N SER A 190 -10.00 4.28 8.07
CA SER A 190 -9.83 5.37 7.11
C SER A 190 -8.36 5.75 7.08
N VAL A 191 -7.77 5.76 5.89
CA VAL A 191 -6.38 6.15 5.69
C VAL A 191 -6.35 7.36 4.77
N SER A 192 -5.71 8.44 5.22
CA SER A 192 -5.56 9.68 4.46
C SER A 192 -4.10 10.09 4.44
N GLY A 193 -3.61 10.51 3.28
CA GLY A 193 -2.24 10.93 3.02
C GLY A 193 -1.85 10.67 1.58
N ASP A 194 -0.70 11.21 1.18
CA ASP A 194 -0.23 11.13 -0.20
C ASP A 194 -0.02 9.68 -0.64
N PHE A 195 -0.67 9.30 -1.75
CA PHE A 195 -0.60 7.96 -2.34
C PHE A 195 -1.02 6.81 -1.40
N SER A 196 -1.91 7.08 -0.43
CA SER A 196 -2.30 6.07 0.57
C SER A 196 -2.90 4.80 -0.06
N THR A 197 -3.75 4.94 -1.09
CA THR A 197 -4.26 3.80 -1.86
C THR A 197 -3.14 3.04 -2.57
N GLY A 198 -2.20 3.77 -3.16
CA GLY A 198 -1.04 3.19 -3.85
C GLY A 198 -0.19 2.33 -2.93
N TRP A 199 0.16 2.84 -1.75
CA TRP A 199 0.94 2.12 -0.74
C TRP A 199 0.27 0.83 -0.27
N LEU A 200 -1.04 0.87 -0.04
CA LEU A 200 -1.79 -0.22 0.56
C LEU A 200 -2.38 -1.22 -0.45
N CYS A 201 -2.26 -0.96 -1.76
CA CYS A 201 -2.83 -1.83 -2.78
C CYS A 201 -2.25 -3.25 -2.78
N SER A 202 -1.01 -3.42 -2.29
CA SER A 202 -0.37 -4.74 -2.15
C SER A 202 -0.93 -5.56 -0.99
N GLU A 203 -1.65 -4.95 -0.05
CA GLU A 203 -2.21 -5.61 1.13
C GLU A 203 -3.51 -6.37 0.87
N VAL A 204 -4.14 -6.12 -0.28
CA VAL A 204 -5.44 -6.74 -0.62
C VAL A 204 -5.32 -8.24 -0.76
N GLY A 205 -6.11 -8.99 0.01
CA GLY A 205 -6.20 -10.44 -0.08
C GLY A 205 -6.35 -11.15 1.26
N ILE A 206 -6.00 -12.44 1.29
CA ILE A 206 -6.14 -13.29 2.47
C ILE A 206 -4.80 -13.40 3.19
N HIS A 207 -4.76 -12.95 4.43
CA HIS A 207 -3.67 -13.10 5.36
C HIS A 207 -3.89 -14.34 6.23
N ARG A 208 -2.82 -15.06 6.54
CA ARG A 208 -2.84 -16.27 7.36
C ARG A 208 -1.97 -16.08 8.59
N LEU A 209 -2.53 -16.33 9.78
CA LEU A 209 -1.82 -16.41 11.04
C LEU A 209 -1.65 -17.87 11.45
N ILE A 210 -0.47 -18.24 11.89
CA ILE A 210 -0.16 -19.54 12.49
C ILE A 210 0.50 -19.28 13.83
N ARG A 211 -0.22 -19.65 14.92
CA ARG A 211 0.31 -19.52 16.29
C ARG A 211 -0.32 -20.56 17.21
N ASN A 212 0.20 -20.66 18.42
CA ASN A 212 -0.52 -21.33 19.48
C ASN A 212 -1.63 -20.40 19.96
N SER A 213 -2.87 -20.84 19.88
CA SER A 213 -4.02 -20.00 20.19
C SER A 213 -4.15 -19.76 21.70
N PRO A 214 -4.26 -18.50 22.14
CA PRO A 214 -4.49 -18.19 23.56
C PRO A 214 -5.93 -18.52 24.00
N PHE A 215 -6.83 -18.71 23.07
CA PHE A 215 -8.25 -19.01 23.32
C PHE A 215 -8.51 -20.51 23.51
N ASN A 216 -7.58 -21.36 23.11
CA ASN A 216 -7.70 -22.79 23.24
C ASN A 216 -7.03 -23.28 24.55
N LYS A 217 -7.79 -23.98 25.40
CA LYS A 217 -7.29 -24.52 26.70
C LYS A 217 -6.09 -25.46 26.53
N SER A 218 -5.98 -26.14 25.40
CA SER A 218 -4.88 -27.08 25.09
C SER A 218 -3.67 -26.41 24.46
N ASN A 219 -3.67 -25.08 24.27
CA ASN A 219 -2.58 -24.32 23.66
C ASN A 219 -2.09 -24.94 22.33
N THR A 220 -3.01 -25.48 21.55
CA THR A 220 -2.71 -26.12 20.27
C THR A 220 -2.39 -25.08 19.21
N ARG A 221 -1.57 -25.52 18.24
CA ARG A 221 -1.26 -24.70 17.06
C ARG A 221 -2.49 -24.59 16.16
N GLU A 222 -2.93 -23.39 15.93
CA GLU A 222 -4.08 -23.07 15.08
C GLU A 222 -3.69 -22.22 13.88
N THR A 223 -4.53 -22.25 12.87
CA THR A 223 -4.38 -21.46 11.66
C THR A 223 -5.63 -20.63 11.47
N SER A 224 -5.46 -19.32 11.46
CA SER A 224 -6.55 -18.35 11.34
C SER A 224 -6.35 -17.47 10.12
N PHE A 225 -7.42 -17.03 9.52
CA PHE A 225 -7.42 -16.23 8.32
C PHE A 225 -8.15 -14.90 8.55
N ALA A 226 -7.62 -13.86 7.96
CA ALA A 226 -8.28 -12.55 7.87
C ALA A 226 -8.16 -12.05 6.43
N ARG A 227 -9.22 -11.41 5.95
CA ARG A 227 -9.27 -10.77 4.64
C ARG A 227 -9.07 -9.28 4.79
N VAL A 228 -8.27 -8.72 3.90
CA VAL A 228 -8.05 -7.30 3.74
C VAL A 228 -8.56 -6.87 2.39
N ASP A 229 -9.47 -5.92 2.36
CA ASP A 229 -9.98 -5.27 1.16
C ASP A 229 -9.66 -3.76 1.23
N LEU A 230 -9.32 -3.17 0.10
CA LEU A 230 -8.98 -1.76 -0.03
C LEU A 230 -10.03 -1.05 -0.90
N ILE A 231 -10.57 0.06 -0.41
CA ILE A 231 -11.59 0.84 -1.10
C ILE A 231 -11.10 2.29 -1.24
N PRO A 232 -10.80 2.76 -2.46
CA PRO A 232 -10.41 4.17 -2.66
C PRO A 232 -11.56 5.11 -2.30
N LYS A 233 -11.24 6.24 -1.66
CA LYS A 233 -12.20 7.32 -1.44
C LYS A 233 -12.36 8.10 -2.74
N VAL A 234 -13.61 8.28 -3.17
CA VAL A 234 -13.95 9.06 -4.37
C VAL A 234 -14.54 10.38 -3.93
N SER A 235 -13.96 11.50 -4.40
CA SER A 235 -14.49 12.82 -4.11
C SER A 235 -15.80 13.07 -4.82
N VAL A 236 -16.65 13.93 -4.23
CA VAL A 236 -17.96 14.28 -4.83
C VAL A 236 -17.80 14.98 -6.19
N GLU A 237 -16.66 15.63 -6.42
CA GLU A 237 -16.36 16.37 -7.65
C GLU A 237 -15.92 15.45 -8.80
N GLU A 238 -15.14 14.40 -8.50
CA GLU A 238 -14.75 13.37 -9.48
C GLU A 238 -15.94 12.55 -9.97
N ILE A 239 -16.98 12.43 -9.14
CA ILE A 239 -18.21 11.69 -9.47
C ILE A 239 -19.02 12.36 -10.57
N LYS A 240 -18.92 13.69 -10.71
CA LYS A 240 -19.61 14.42 -11.80
C LYS A 240 -18.97 14.20 -13.17
N THR A 241 -17.72 13.77 -13.19
CA THR A 241 -16.95 13.55 -14.43
C THR A 241 -16.82 12.08 -14.82
N THR A 242 -17.05 11.14 -13.90
CA THR A 242 -16.94 9.71 -14.18
C THR A 242 -18.34 9.13 -14.39
N LEU A 243 -18.53 8.34 -15.43
CA LEU A 243 -19.79 7.78 -15.98
C LEU A 243 -20.68 6.97 -15.03
N ILE A 244 -20.36 6.86 -13.73
CA ILE A 244 -21.23 6.23 -12.74
C ILE A 244 -22.03 7.33 -12.03
N ALA A 245 -22.99 7.91 -12.72
CA ALA A 245 -24.04 8.69 -12.07
C ALA A 245 -24.99 7.73 -11.36
N ILE A 246 -24.61 7.29 -10.15
CA ILE A 246 -25.53 6.51 -9.30
C ILE A 246 -26.62 7.46 -8.86
N THR A 247 -27.83 7.22 -9.35
CA THR A 247 -29.02 7.92 -8.87
C THR A 247 -29.55 7.26 -7.58
N PRO A 248 -30.30 7.99 -6.76
CA PRO A 248 -30.93 7.37 -5.58
C PRO A 248 -31.89 6.21 -5.93
N GLU A 249 -32.33 6.14 -7.18
CA GLU A 249 -33.25 5.11 -7.72
C GLU A 249 -32.51 3.79 -7.99
N ASP A 250 -31.18 3.82 -8.21
CA ASP A 250 -30.36 2.65 -8.47
C ASP A 250 -29.95 1.91 -7.18
N VAL A 251 -30.33 2.44 -6.01
CA VAL A 251 -29.88 1.96 -4.71
C VAL A 251 -31.02 1.64 -3.80
N GLU A 252 -31.10 0.39 -3.32
CA GLU A 252 -31.96 0.00 -2.22
C GLU A 252 -31.32 0.43 -0.90
N ILE A 253 -32.08 1.19 -0.08
CA ILE A 253 -31.61 1.73 1.18
C ILE A 253 -32.39 1.07 2.33
N GLN A 254 -31.65 0.36 3.20
CA GLN A 254 -32.19 -0.25 4.41
C GLN A 254 -31.57 0.42 5.64
N THR A 255 -32.42 0.73 6.62
CA THR A 255 -31.97 1.26 7.92
C THR A 255 -32.14 0.20 8.99
N TYR A 256 -31.19 0.12 9.93
CA TYR A 256 -31.21 -0.83 11.00
C TYR A 256 -30.54 -0.29 12.26
N LYS A 257 -30.71 -0.95 13.39
CA LYS A 257 -30.08 -0.59 14.66
C LYS A 257 -28.60 -0.93 14.61
N SER A 258 -27.73 0.02 14.99
CA SER A 258 -26.30 -0.25 15.07
C SER A 258 -26.05 -1.28 16.17
N GLY A 259 -25.60 -2.48 15.79
CA GLY A 259 -25.20 -3.52 16.74
C GLY A 259 -23.88 -3.17 17.41
N GLY A 260 -23.72 -3.47 18.70
CA GLY A 260 -22.48 -3.28 19.45
C GLY A 260 -22.72 -2.89 20.91
N LYS A 261 -21.64 -2.83 21.69
CA LYS A 261 -21.67 -2.36 23.11
C LYS A 261 -21.93 -0.84 23.13
N GLY A 262 -23.17 -0.45 22.90
CA GLY A 262 -23.62 0.95 22.88
C GLY A 262 -24.70 1.23 23.92
N GLY A 263 -24.85 2.50 24.28
CA GLY A 263 -25.89 2.94 25.22
C GLY A 263 -27.30 2.91 24.62
N GLN A 264 -28.29 3.37 25.37
CA GLN A 264 -29.73 3.33 25.05
C GLN A 264 -30.09 3.87 23.65
N HIS A 265 -29.34 4.87 23.14
CA HIS A 265 -29.56 5.45 21.82
C HIS A 265 -29.22 4.49 20.66
N ALA A 266 -28.13 3.73 20.77
CA ALA A 266 -27.69 2.79 19.73
C ALA A 266 -28.66 1.61 19.58
N ASN A 267 -29.34 1.24 20.69
CA ASN A 267 -30.27 0.10 20.73
C ASN A 267 -31.72 0.48 20.38
N THR A 268 -32.04 1.78 20.38
CA THR A 268 -33.41 2.27 20.14
C THR A 268 -33.60 2.88 18.76
N THR A 269 -32.54 3.52 18.19
CA THR A 269 -32.67 4.30 16.97
C THR A 269 -32.05 3.56 15.77
N ASP A 270 -32.76 3.52 14.63
CA ASP A 270 -32.29 2.93 13.37
C ASP A 270 -31.32 3.89 12.66
N SER A 271 -30.14 4.11 13.25
CA SER A 271 -29.11 5.05 12.74
C SER A 271 -28.17 4.41 11.70
N ALA A 272 -27.99 3.11 11.73
CA ALA A 272 -27.16 2.40 10.76
C ALA A 272 -27.86 2.27 9.40
N VAL A 273 -27.08 2.37 8.33
CA VAL A 273 -27.58 2.35 6.95
C VAL A 273 -26.84 1.27 6.16
N ARG A 274 -27.61 0.47 5.43
CA ARG A 274 -27.14 -0.47 4.41
C ARG A 274 -27.67 -0.03 3.07
N MET A 275 -26.78 0.04 2.09
CA MET A 275 -27.12 0.36 0.70
C MET A 275 -26.71 -0.80 -0.19
N THR A 276 -27.62 -1.21 -1.07
CA THR A 276 -27.37 -2.23 -2.07
C THR A 276 -27.61 -1.63 -3.46
N HIS A 277 -26.61 -1.67 -4.32
CA HIS A 277 -26.78 -1.26 -5.72
C HIS A 277 -27.56 -2.36 -6.46
N ILE A 278 -28.66 -2.00 -7.08
CA ILE A 278 -29.64 -2.96 -7.65
C ILE A 278 -29.02 -3.79 -8.76
N GLU A 279 -28.30 -3.15 -9.69
CA GLU A 279 -27.74 -3.85 -10.86
C GLU A 279 -26.58 -4.81 -10.50
N THR A 280 -25.68 -4.40 -9.60
CA THR A 280 -24.46 -5.17 -9.31
C THR A 280 -24.55 -6.00 -8.05
N GLY A 281 -25.58 -5.81 -7.22
CA GLY A 281 -25.74 -6.45 -5.92
C GLY A 281 -24.69 -6.00 -4.89
N THR A 282 -23.90 -4.96 -5.18
CA THR A 282 -22.84 -4.47 -4.30
C THR A 282 -23.43 -3.83 -3.05
N VAL A 283 -22.95 -4.25 -1.88
CA VAL A 283 -23.45 -3.78 -0.59
C VAL A 283 -22.42 -2.89 0.12
N ALA A 284 -22.90 -1.77 0.65
CA ALA A 284 -22.16 -0.93 1.60
C ALA A 284 -22.96 -0.74 2.88
N THR A 285 -22.28 -0.62 4.02
CA THR A 285 -22.91 -0.38 5.33
C THR A 285 -22.16 0.73 6.06
N SER A 286 -22.88 1.52 6.85
CA SER A 286 -22.27 2.53 7.72
C SER A 286 -23.09 2.73 8.99
N SER A 287 -22.40 2.72 10.13
CA SER A 287 -22.95 2.96 11.47
C SER A 287 -22.13 3.98 12.28
N LYS A 288 -21.18 4.70 11.62
CA LYS A 288 -20.22 5.59 12.25
C LYS A 288 -20.84 6.75 13.04
N GLU A 289 -21.85 7.37 12.46
CA GLU A 289 -22.43 8.60 13.01
C GLU A 289 -23.74 8.33 13.76
N ARG A 290 -24.08 9.19 14.72
CA ARG A 290 -25.39 9.15 15.38
C ARG A 290 -26.52 9.56 14.45
N SER A 291 -26.22 10.36 13.43
CA SER A 291 -27.17 10.83 12.43
C SER A 291 -27.32 9.84 11.30
N GLN A 292 -28.54 9.31 11.08
CA GLN A 292 -28.89 8.46 9.94
C GLN A 292 -28.53 9.14 8.60
N HIS A 293 -28.74 10.47 8.50
CA HIS A 293 -28.44 11.21 7.27
C HIS A 293 -26.92 11.28 6.99
N ALA A 294 -26.10 11.43 8.02
CA ALA A 294 -24.64 11.39 7.87
C ALA A 294 -24.16 9.99 7.47
N ASN A 295 -24.70 8.94 8.11
CA ASN A 295 -24.42 7.56 7.72
C ASN A 295 -24.86 7.26 6.28
N LYS A 296 -25.98 7.84 5.83
CA LYS A 296 -26.45 7.73 4.45
C LYS A 296 -25.44 8.30 3.46
N LYS A 297 -24.94 9.52 3.71
CA LYS A 297 -23.90 10.16 2.87
C LYS A 297 -22.61 9.32 2.84
N HIS A 298 -22.17 8.85 4.00
CA HIS A 298 -20.97 8.02 4.11
C HIS A 298 -21.12 6.68 3.41
N CYS A 299 -22.26 6.00 3.61
CA CYS A 299 -22.58 4.73 2.94
C CYS A 299 -22.61 4.89 1.41
N PHE A 300 -23.15 6.00 0.91
CA PHE A 300 -23.16 6.32 -0.51
C PHE A 300 -21.76 6.51 -1.09
N SER A 301 -20.86 7.18 -0.35
CA SER A 301 -19.45 7.32 -0.75
C SER A 301 -18.72 5.98 -0.81
N LEU A 302 -18.96 5.11 0.18
CA LEU A 302 -18.42 3.75 0.18
C LEU A 302 -18.90 2.90 -0.99
N LEU A 303 -20.21 2.96 -1.29
CA LEU A 303 -20.80 2.21 -2.39
C LEU A 303 -20.17 2.63 -3.73
N ARG A 304 -19.99 3.93 -3.93
CA ARG A 304 -19.33 4.46 -5.12
C ARG A 304 -17.89 4.00 -5.26
N GLY A 305 -17.11 4.00 -4.17
CA GLY A 305 -15.76 3.47 -4.18
C GLY A 305 -15.70 1.99 -4.57
N LYS A 306 -16.63 1.18 -4.06
CA LYS A 306 -16.73 -0.26 -4.42
C LYS A 306 -17.06 -0.45 -5.90
N LEU A 307 -18.01 0.31 -6.45
CA LEU A 307 -18.40 0.23 -7.85
C LEU A 307 -17.27 0.68 -8.80
N LEU A 308 -16.54 1.73 -8.42
CA LEU A 308 -15.37 2.18 -9.19
C LEU A 308 -14.29 1.08 -9.28
N LEU A 309 -13.97 0.43 -8.16
CA LEU A 309 -13.05 -0.72 -8.15
C LEU A 309 -13.52 -1.88 -9.02
N MET A 310 -14.82 -2.17 -9.00
CA MET A 310 -15.39 -3.21 -9.87
C MET A 310 -15.24 -2.86 -11.34
N GLN A 311 -15.45 -1.60 -11.71
CA GLN A 311 -15.27 -1.13 -13.07
C GLN A 311 -13.80 -1.19 -13.51
N GLU A 312 -12.87 -0.71 -12.67
CA GLU A 312 -11.42 -0.78 -12.94
C GLU A 312 -10.96 -2.23 -13.12
N ASN A 313 -11.46 -3.15 -12.29
CA ASN A 313 -11.15 -4.58 -12.40
C ASN A 313 -11.76 -5.19 -13.67
N HIS A 314 -12.99 -4.84 -14.02
CA HIS A 314 -13.62 -5.33 -15.25
C HIS A 314 -12.89 -4.83 -16.52
N GLU A 315 -12.38 -3.62 -16.52
CA GLU A 315 -11.54 -3.12 -17.62
C GLU A 315 -10.18 -3.85 -17.69
N LYS A 316 -9.59 -4.16 -16.53
CA LYS A 316 -8.37 -4.98 -16.44
C LYS A 316 -8.62 -6.41 -16.93
N ASP A 317 -9.72 -7.02 -16.53
CA ASP A 317 -10.09 -8.36 -16.93
C ASP A 317 -10.35 -8.45 -18.44
N LYS A 318 -11.02 -7.46 -19.03
CA LYS A 318 -11.16 -7.35 -20.48
C LYS A 318 -9.83 -7.24 -21.21
N LYS A 319 -8.87 -6.50 -20.67
CA LYS A 319 -7.50 -6.42 -21.22
C LYS A 319 -6.75 -7.73 -21.06
N ASN A 320 -6.94 -8.41 -19.93
CA ASN A 320 -6.29 -9.68 -19.63
C ASN A 320 -6.89 -10.85 -20.41
N GLU A 321 -8.20 -10.87 -20.68
CA GLU A 321 -8.84 -11.85 -21.58
C GLU A 321 -8.32 -11.76 -23.01
N MET A 322 -7.92 -10.58 -23.45
CA MET A 322 -7.20 -10.44 -24.73
C MET A 322 -5.77 -11.00 -24.68
N HIS A 323 -5.17 -11.19 -23.50
CA HIS A 323 -3.76 -11.57 -23.37
C HIS A 323 -3.47 -12.94 -22.73
N SER A 324 -4.37 -13.61 -22.08
CA SER A 324 -4.18 -15.02 -21.65
C SER A 324 -5.41 -15.63 -20.96
N LYS A 325 -5.69 -16.91 -21.24
CA LYS A 325 -6.43 -17.84 -20.37
C LYS A 325 -5.66 -17.98 -19.05
N ARG A 326 -5.94 -17.14 -18.04
CA ARG A 326 -5.39 -17.29 -16.71
C ARG A 326 -6.45 -17.75 -15.71
N GLU A 327 -5.99 -18.73 -14.91
CA GLU A 327 -6.71 -19.45 -13.89
C GLU A 327 -7.55 -18.56 -13.00
N ALA A 328 -8.80 -18.97 -12.76
CA ALA A 328 -9.68 -18.38 -11.76
C ALA A 328 -8.99 -18.35 -10.40
N ILE A 329 -9.02 -17.21 -9.73
CA ILE A 329 -8.53 -17.04 -8.36
C ILE A 329 -9.36 -18.00 -7.49
N THR A 330 -8.75 -19.13 -7.14
CA THR A 330 -9.37 -20.13 -6.26
C THR A 330 -9.48 -19.53 -4.85
N PHE A 331 -10.68 -19.54 -4.32
CA PHE A 331 -11.00 -19.25 -2.92
C PHE A 331 -10.07 -20.12 -2.04
N GLY A 332 -9.13 -19.48 -1.31
CA GLY A 332 -8.21 -20.20 -0.42
C GLY A 332 -6.72 -19.88 -0.60
N SER A 333 -6.32 -19.11 -1.60
CA SER A 333 -4.93 -18.71 -1.78
C SER A 333 -4.57 -17.52 -0.87
N HIS A 334 -4.09 -17.82 0.34
CA HIS A 334 -3.47 -16.81 1.18
C HIS A 334 -2.17 -16.34 0.52
N PHE A 335 -1.94 -15.03 0.49
CA PHE A 335 -0.71 -14.50 -0.09
C PHE A 335 0.36 -14.22 0.96
N ARG A 336 -0.04 -13.90 2.21
CA ARG A 336 0.91 -13.64 3.30
C ARG A 336 0.64 -14.53 4.51
N THR A 337 1.71 -15.07 5.07
CA THR A 337 1.66 -15.93 6.26
C THR A 337 2.49 -15.32 7.37
N TYR A 338 1.87 -15.14 8.53
CA TYR A 338 2.50 -14.76 9.78
C TYR A 338 2.61 -16.00 10.67
N GLN A 339 3.81 -16.53 10.84
CA GLN A 339 4.06 -17.72 11.65
C GLN A 339 4.77 -17.33 12.95
N LEU A 340 3.99 -17.04 13.99
CA LEU A 340 4.54 -16.56 15.27
C LEU A 340 5.32 -17.64 16.01
N SER A 341 4.94 -18.91 15.86
CA SER A 341 5.61 -20.04 16.53
C SER A 341 7.05 -20.27 16.06
N THR A 342 7.37 -19.98 14.80
CA THR A 342 8.72 -20.12 14.22
C THR A 342 9.42 -18.78 14.00
N GLY A 343 8.72 -17.67 14.29
CA GLY A 343 9.24 -16.33 14.05
C GLY A 343 9.45 -16.00 12.57
N MET A 344 8.59 -16.50 11.66
CA MET A 344 8.75 -16.26 10.21
C MET A 344 7.52 -15.61 9.61
N LEU A 345 7.74 -14.59 8.80
CA LEU A 345 6.76 -14.02 7.89
C LEU A 345 7.17 -14.35 6.45
N LYS A 346 6.21 -14.78 5.64
CA LYS A 346 6.41 -15.05 4.22
C LYS A 346 5.28 -14.44 3.39
N ASP A 347 5.65 -13.66 2.39
CA ASP A 347 4.75 -13.14 1.36
C ASP A 347 4.96 -13.94 0.06
N ASN A 348 3.92 -14.64 -0.38
CA ASN A 348 4.00 -15.51 -1.56
C ASN A 348 3.96 -14.75 -2.89
N ARG A 349 3.48 -13.47 -2.88
CA ARG A 349 3.44 -12.64 -4.11
C ARG A 349 4.80 -12.06 -4.42
N SER A 350 5.45 -11.46 -3.42
CA SER A 350 6.75 -10.81 -3.58
C SER A 350 7.93 -11.72 -3.31
N GLY A 351 7.70 -12.88 -2.68
CA GLY A 351 8.77 -13.75 -2.21
C GLY A 351 9.51 -13.19 -0.99
N TYR A 352 9.01 -12.10 -0.38
CA TYR A 352 9.64 -11.49 0.80
C TYR A 352 9.51 -12.42 2.02
N GLU A 353 10.62 -12.59 2.73
CA GLU A 353 10.69 -13.35 3.97
C GLU A 353 11.33 -12.51 5.08
N CYS A 354 10.75 -12.53 6.28
CA CYS A 354 11.26 -11.83 7.45
C CYS A 354 11.25 -12.77 8.66
N SER A 355 12.30 -12.70 9.49
CA SER A 355 12.45 -13.52 10.68
C SER A 355 11.76 -12.96 11.93
N ASP A 356 11.07 -11.82 11.82
CA ASP A 356 10.35 -11.20 12.94
C ASP A 356 8.95 -10.73 12.52
N PRO A 357 7.95 -11.63 12.49
CA PRO A 357 6.57 -11.27 12.20
C PRO A 357 5.96 -10.36 13.27
N GLY A 358 6.46 -10.38 14.51
CA GLY A 358 6.00 -9.52 15.58
C GLY A 358 6.33 -8.05 15.32
N ARG A 359 7.52 -7.78 14.80
CA ARG A 359 7.94 -6.44 14.38
C ARG A 359 7.01 -5.89 13.28
N VAL A 360 6.63 -6.72 12.30
CA VAL A 360 5.71 -6.33 11.23
C VAL A 360 4.31 -6.04 11.78
N LEU A 361 3.77 -6.90 12.65
CA LEU A 361 2.47 -6.70 13.30
C LEU A 361 2.44 -5.49 14.24
N ASN A 362 3.59 -5.05 14.73
CA ASN A 362 3.75 -3.79 15.45
C ASN A 362 3.91 -2.56 14.54
N GLY A 363 3.84 -2.73 13.22
CA GLY A 363 3.93 -1.64 12.24
C GLY A 363 5.35 -1.22 11.85
N ASP A 364 6.41 -1.66 12.56
CA ASP A 364 7.80 -1.24 12.31
C ASP A 364 8.40 -1.83 11.03
N GLY A 365 8.00 -3.03 10.66
CA GLY A 365 8.54 -3.75 9.48
C GLY A 365 7.57 -3.80 8.31
N LEU A 366 6.39 -3.18 8.40
CA LEU A 366 5.39 -3.25 7.35
C LEU A 366 5.83 -2.53 6.09
N GLN A 367 6.58 -1.43 6.21
CA GLN A 367 7.07 -0.65 5.07
C GLN A 367 7.90 -1.50 4.09
N ASP A 368 8.82 -2.32 4.60
CA ASP A 368 9.66 -3.19 3.76
C ASP A 368 8.81 -4.20 2.98
N VAL A 369 7.77 -4.74 3.63
CA VAL A 369 6.82 -5.67 3.02
C VAL A 369 6.00 -4.98 1.92
N LEU A 370 5.52 -3.75 2.18
CA LEU A 370 4.78 -2.94 1.20
C LEU A 370 5.64 -2.63 -0.03
N ILE A 371 6.87 -2.17 0.16
CA ILE A 371 7.81 -1.89 -0.93
C ILE A 371 8.04 -3.14 -1.77
N SER A 372 8.29 -4.30 -1.14
CA SER A 372 8.45 -5.57 -1.84
C SER A 372 7.20 -5.95 -2.64
N GLY A 373 6.00 -5.75 -2.08
CA GLY A 373 4.72 -5.98 -2.74
C GLY A 373 4.48 -5.06 -3.95
N LEU A 374 4.85 -3.78 -3.83
CA LEU A 374 4.75 -2.81 -4.92
C LEU A 374 5.66 -3.14 -6.11
N HIS A 375 6.86 -3.63 -5.83
CA HIS A 375 7.75 -4.12 -6.88
C HIS A 375 7.17 -5.30 -7.66
N CYS A 376 6.43 -6.17 -7.00
CA CYS A 376 5.77 -7.30 -7.65
C CYS A 376 4.59 -6.87 -8.51
N ARG A 377 3.82 -5.83 -8.09
CA ARG A 377 2.68 -5.29 -8.85
C ARG A 377 3.08 -4.85 -10.27
N LYS A 378 4.27 -4.28 -10.45
CA LYS A 378 4.78 -3.85 -11.76
C LYS A 378 5.15 -5.00 -12.70
N ASN A 379 5.41 -6.19 -12.17
CA ASN A 379 5.74 -7.35 -12.99
C ASN A 379 4.49 -8.05 -13.56
N VAL A 380 3.30 -7.65 -13.14
CA VAL A 380 2.01 -8.23 -13.56
C VAL A 380 1.29 -7.31 -14.56
N LEU A 381 1.78 -6.08 -14.76
CA LEU A 381 1.30 -5.11 -15.75
C LEU A 381 2.23 -5.02 -16.96
#